data_b78fd3526f718fa0938e3eedd46a792c
#
_entry.id   b78fd3526f718fa0938e3eedd46a792c
#
_cell.length_a   1.000
_cell.length_b   1.000
_cell.length_c   1.000
_cell.angle_alpha   90.00
_cell.angle_beta   90.00
_cell.angle_gamma   90.00
#
_symmetry.space_group_name_H-M   'P 1'
#
loop_
_entity.id
_entity.type
_entity.pdbx_description
1 polymer ?
#
loop_
_entity_poly.entity_id
_entity_poly.type
_entity_poly.pdbx_seq_one_letter_code
_entity_poly.pdbx_strand_id
1 'polypeptide(L)'
;MRNIRIGVVEDDPASCQLVLDYLNRYQQENGEQFTVSVFDDGARIVEKYTPVYDILLLDIEMSEMDGMAAARRIRERDDKVVIVFITAAPQYAISGYEVRALSYLLKPLPWFAFSQELKKSIDMVRRNGDDSMLIETGNGQMRLNLADILYLESIRHLSLIHIS
;
A
#
# COMPACT_ATOMS: atom_id res chain seq x y z
N MET A 1 -12.10 -8.64 13.61
CA MET A 1 -11.26 -7.69 12.85
C MET A 1 -11.29 -8.03 11.38
N ARG A 2 -11.28 -7.01 10.53
CA ARG A 2 -11.27 -7.23 9.08
C ARG A 2 -9.96 -7.87 8.65
N ASN A 3 -10.05 -8.85 7.76
CA ASN A 3 -8.90 -9.46 7.13
C ASN A 3 -8.20 -8.45 6.21
N ILE A 4 -6.89 -8.33 6.34
CA ILE A 4 -6.10 -7.40 5.54
C ILE A 4 -5.43 -8.18 4.41
N ARG A 5 -5.61 -7.73 3.19
CA ARG A 5 -5.06 -8.37 2.00
C ARG A 5 -3.73 -7.74 1.62
N ILE A 6 -2.69 -8.55 1.61
CA ILE A 6 -1.32 -8.09 1.37
C ILE A 6 -0.75 -8.82 0.15
N GLY A 7 -0.22 -8.05 -0.79
CA GLY A 7 0.57 -8.60 -1.89
C GLY A 7 2.05 -8.41 -1.60
N VAL A 8 2.82 -9.47 -1.75
CA VAL A 8 4.29 -9.44 -1.60
C VAL A 8 4.90 -9.71 -2.97
N VAL A 9 5.70 -8.78 -3.45
CA VAL A 9 6.36 -8.92 -4.77
C VAL A 9 7.86 -8.92 -4.54
N GLU A 10 8.47 -10.09 -4.69
CA GLU A 10 9.88 -10.33 -4.37
C GLU A 10 10.36 -11.54 -5.13
N ASP A 11 11.46 -11.41 -5.88
CA ASP A 11 12.01 -12.52 -6.66
C ASP A 11 13.06 -13.33 -5.91
N ASP A 12 13.62 -12.81 -4.82
CA ASP A 12 14.60 -13.55 -4.01
C ASP A 12 13.87 -14.40 -2.97
N PRO A 13 14.03 -15.74 -3.02
CA PRO A 13 13.32 -16.62 -2.09
C PRO A 13 13.61 -16.36 -0.62
N ALA A 14 14.86 -16.05 -0.27
CA ALA A 14 15.24 -15.79 1.12
C ALA A 14 14.61 -14.49 1.63
N SER A 15 14.63 -13.43 0.82
CA SER A 15 13.99 -12.16 1.18
C SER A 15 12.48 -12.31 1.28
N CYS A 16 11.88 -13.07 0.38
CA CYS A 16 10.45 -13.34 0.42
C CYS A 16 10.08 -14.09 1.69
N GLN A 17 10.83 -15.13 2.05
CA GLN A 17 10.55 -15.91 3.25
C GLN A 17 10.67 -15.06 4.51
N LEU A 18 11.66 -14.17 4.56
CA LEU A 18 11.82 -13.27 5.70
C LEU A 18 10.57 -12.39 5.88
N VAL A 19 10.06 -11.83 4.80
CA VAL A 19 8.86 -11.00 4.85
C VAL A 19 7.65 -11.81 5.30
N LEU A 20 7.50 -13.02 4.78
CA LEU A 20 6.40 -13.90 5.17
C LEU A 20 6.48 -14.29 6.65
N ASP A 21 7.68 -14.57 7.15
CA ASP A 21 7.89 -14.87 8.57
C ASP A 21 7.56 -13.66 9.44
N TYR A 22 7.94 -12.47 9.02
CA TYR A 22 7.62 -11.23 9.71
C TYR A 22 6.12 -10.96 9.72
N LEU A 23 5.43 -11.19 8.62
CA LEU A 23 3.98 -11.03 8.56
C LEU A 23 3.29 -12.00 9.53
N ASN A 24 3.73 -13.25 9.55
CA ASN A 24 3.18 -14.24 10.47
C ASN A 24 3.42 -13.85 11.93
N ARG A 25 4.62 -13.41 12.24
CA ARG A 25 4.95 -12.94 13.59
C ARG A 25 4.07 -11.77 14.01
N TYR A 26 3.85 -10.81 13.10
CA TYR A 26 3.01 -9.66 13.38
C TYR A 26 1.57 -10.07 13.67
N GLN A 27 1.01 -11.00 12.89
CA GLN A 27 -0.33 -11.51 13.12
C GLN A 27 -0.47 -12.07 14.53
N GLN A 28 0.49 -12.89 14.93
CA GLN A 28 0.44 -13.55 16.24
C GLN A 28 0.60 -12.57 17.39
N GLU A 29 1.49 -11.59 17.25
CA GLU A 29 1.76 -10.64 18.32
C GLU A 29 0.69 -9.56 18.46
N ASN A 30 -0.05 -9.27 17.41
CA ASN A 30 -0.99 -8.15 17.37
C ASN A 30 -2.44 -8.56 17.12
N GLY A 31 -2.74 -9.84 17.02
CA GLY A 31 -4.10 -10.31 16.80
C GLY A 31 -4.66 -9.92 15.44
N GLU A 32 -3.83 -9.82 14.42
CA GLU A 32 -4.25 -9.48 13.06
C GLU A 32 -4.49 -10.73 12.24
N GLN A 33 -5.21 -10.57 11.14
CA GLN A 33 -5.42 -11.62 10.14
C GLN A 33 -5.09 -11.07 8.76
N PHE A 34 -4.14 -11.73 8.10
CA PHE A 34 -3.70 -11.36 6.76
C PHE A 34 -4.02 -12.46 5.76
N THR A 35 -4.42 -12.05 4.56
CA THR A 35 -4.42 -12.94 3.40
C THR A 35 -3.28 -12.46 2.51
N VAL A 36 -2.27 -13.31 2.31
CA VAL A 36 -1.04 -12.91 1.64
C VAL A 36 -0.95 -13.61 0.29
N SER A 37 -0.74 -12.83 -0.76
CA SER A 37 -0.46 -13.31 -2.11
C SER A 37 0.97 -12.97 -2.46
N VAL A 38 1.70 -13.92 -3.05
CA VAL A 38 3.13 -13.75 -3.37
C VAL A 38 3.32 -13.76 -4.88
N PHE A 39 4.11 -12.82 -5.36
CA PHE A 39 4.48 -12.69 -6.77
C PHE A 39 5.99 -12.65 -6.86
N ASP A 40 6.56 -13.36 -7.82
CA ASP A 40 8.01 -13.43 -7.99
C ASP A 40 8.58 -12.34 -8.90
N ASP A 41 7.72 -11.49 -9.45
CA ASP A 41 8.14 -10.38 -10.32
C ASP A 41 7.03 -9.35 -10.45
N GLY A 42 7.42 -8.10 -10.72
CA GLY A 42 6.45 -7.03 -10.96
C GLY A 42 5.53 -7.31 -12.13
N ALA A 43 6.03 -8.01 -13.15
CA ALA A 43 5.20 -8.38 -14.29
C ALA A 43 4.03 -9.28 -13.89
N ARG A 44 4.22 -10.13 -12.90
CA ARG A 44 3.18 -11.08 -12.46
C ARG A 44 2.01 -10.39 -11.78
N ILE A 45 2.28 -9.42 -10.92
CA ILE A 45 1.20 -8.71 -10.25
C ILE A 45 0.48 -7.75 -11.20
N VAL A 46 1.20 -7.14 -12.13
CA VAL A 46 0.61 -6.18 -13.08
C VAL A 46 -0.27 -6.87 -14.11
N GLU A 47 0.09 -8.08 -14.54
CA GLU A 47 -0.56 -8.80 -15.65
C GLU A 47 -2.08 -8.90 -15.49
N LYS A 48 -2.54 -9.19 -14.27
CA LYS A 48 -3.97 -9.34 -13.99
C LYS A 48 -4.36 -8.56 -12.74
N TYR A 49 -3.78 -7.37 -12.59
CA TYR A 49 -4.02 -6.59 -11.37
C TYR A 49 -5.50 -6.21 -11.24
N THR A 50 -6.04 -6.45 -10.07
CA THR A 50 -7.34 -5.95 -9.65
C THR A 50 -7.17 -5.27 -8.29
N PRO A 51 -7.96 -4.22 -7.98
CA PRO A 51 -7.79 -3.47 -6.74
C PRO A 51 -8.39 -4.22 -5.54
N VAL A 52 -7.81 -5.37 -5.21
CA VAL A 52 -8.25 -6.21 -4.09
C VAL A 52 -7.29 -6.17 -2.91
N TYR A 53 -6.13 -5.52 -3.05
CA TYR A 53 -5.11 -5.47 -2.01
C TYR A 53 -5.27 -4.23 -1.16
N ASP A 54 -5.00 -4.37 0.13
CA ASP A 54 -4.91 -3.25 1.05
C ASP A 54 -3.50 -2.70 1.12
N ILE A 55 -2.51 -3.59 1.08
CA ILE A 55 -1.09 -3.24 1.19
C ILE A 55 -0.30 -4.04 0.17
N LEU A 56 0.66 -3.39 -0.46
CA LEU A 56 1.64 -4.05 -1.34
C LEU A 56 3.03 -3.81 -0.78
N LEU A 57 3.78 -4.90 -0.60
CA LEU A 57 5.18 -4.89 -0.21
C LEU A 57 5.99 -5.28 -1.43
N LEU A 58 6.72 -4.32 -1.99
CA LEU A 58 7.38 -4.46 -3.29
C LEU A 58 8.88 -4.32 -3.17
N ASP A 59 9.64 -5.27 -3.73
CA ASP A 59 11.04 -5.02 -4.04
C ASP A 59 11.10 -4.27 -5.37
N ILE A 60 12.17 -3.52 -5.59
CA ILE A 60 12.35 -2.78 -6.84
C ILE A 60 13.13 -3.60 -7.84
N GLU A 61 14.26 -4.17 -7.44
CA GLU A 61 15.14 -4.87 -8.39
C GLU A 61 14.64 -6.29 -8.67
N MET A 62 14.03 -6.47 -9.84
CA MET A 62 13.51 -7.76 -10.31
C MET A 62 13.79 -7.90 -11.80
N SER A 63 13.71 -9.14 -12.34
CA SER A 63 14.26 -9.45 -13.65
C SER A 63 13.42 -9.01 -14.85
N GLU A 64 12.11 -9.13 -14.81
CA GLU A 64 11.26 -8.74 -15.96
C GLU A 64 10.75 -7.32 -15.85
N MET A 65 10.09 -7.00 -14.74
CA MET A 65 9.58 -5.67 -14.47
C MET A 65 9.94 -5.28 -13.05
N ASP A 66 10.68 -4.19 -12.89
CA ASP A 66 11.06 -3.76 -11.55
C ASP A 66 9.85 -3.24 -10.76
N GLY A 67 10.02 -3.16 -9.44
CA GLY A 67 8.92 -2.77 -8.56
C GLY A 67 8.44 -1.35 -8.77
N MET A 68 9.31 -0.44 -9.20
CA MET A 68 8.91 0.94 -9.47
C MET A 68 8.00 1.01 -10.69
N ALA A 69 8.37 0.30 -11.77
CA ALA A 69 7.53 0.21 -12.97
C ALA A 69 6.20 -0.46 -12.65
N ALA A 70 6.22 -1.53 -11.84
CA ALA A 70 5.00 -2.20 -11.41
C ALA A 70 4.10 -1.26 -10.62
N ALA A 71 4.68 -0.49 -9.69
CA ALA A 71 3.92 0.46 -8.87
C ALA A 71 3.24 1.55 -9.73
N ARG A 72 3.94 2.04 -10.76
CA ARG A 72 3.35 3.01 -11.69
C ARG A 72 2.15 2.44 -12.41
N ARG A 73 2.26 1.19 -12.90
CA ARG A 73 1.14 0.51 -13.56
C ARG A 73 -0.02 0.26 -12.63
N ILE A 74 0.29 -0.14 -11.40
CA ILE A 74 -0.74 -0.38 -10.37
C ILE A 74 -1.48 0.92 -10.05
N ARG A 75 -0.77 2.04 -9.92
CA ARG A 75 -1.40 3.32 -9.62
C ARG A 75 -2.34 3.81 -10.71
N GLU A 76 -2.18 3.37 -11.92
CA GLU A 76 -3.12 3.67 -13.01
C GLU A 76 -4.49 3.05 -12.77
N ARG A 77 -4.56 1.99 -11.97
CA ARG A 77 -5.80 1.24 -11.71
C ARG A 77 -6.26 1.30 -10.26
N ASP A 78 -5.35 1.67 -9.36
CA ASP A 78 -5.62 1.63 -7.92
C ASP A 78 -4.83 2.74 -7.23
N ASP A 79 -5.51 3.82 -6.90
CA ASP A 79 -4.91 4.97 -6.24
C ASP A 79 -4.95 4.87 -4.71
N LYS A 80 -5.56 3.82 -4.16
CA LYS A 80 -5.80 3.70 -2.71
C LYS A 80 -4.89 2.70 -2.01
N VAL A 81 -4.41 1.68 -2.73
CA VAL A 81 -3.58 0.66 -2.10
C VAL A 81 -2.33 1.28 -1.46
N VAL A 82 -2.01 0.81 -0.26
CA VAL A 82 -0.80 1.27 0.43
C VAL A 82 0.40 0.54 -0.17
N ILE A 83 1.37 1.29 -0.66
CA ILE A 83 2.59 0.73 -1.24
C ILE A 83 3.77 1.01 -0.31
N VAL A 84 4.49 -0.05 0.04
CA VAL A 84 5.74 0.02 0.80
C VAL A 84 6.81 -0.70 0.00
N PHE A 85 7.89 -0.01 -0.30
CA PHE A 85 9.03 -0.63 -0.96
C PHE A 85 9.98 -1.24 0.07
N ILE A 86 10.44 -2.44 -0.21
CA ILE A 86 11.44 -3.16 0.61
C ILE A 86 12.55 -3.59 -0.34
N THR A 87 13.68 -2.89 -0.33
CA THR A 87 14.69 -3.08 -1.36
C THR A 87 16.09 -2.77 -0.86
N ALA A 88 17.10 -3.29 -1.56
CA ALA A 88 18.50 -2.93 -1.33
C ALA A 88 18.93 -1.70 -2.13
N ALA A 89 18.03 -1.10 -2.90
CA ALA A 89 18.36 -0.03 -3.86
C ALA A 89 17.95 1.35 -3.35
N PRO A 90 18.80 2.05 -2.57
CA PRO A 90 18.44 3.35 -1.99
C PRO A 90 18.24 4.45 -3.02
N GLN A 91 18.82 4.31 -4.20
CA GLN A 91 18.75 5.34 -5.24
C GLN A 91 17.36 5.58 -5.79
N TYR A 92 16.41 4.68 -5.51
CA TYR A 92 15.02 4.82 -5.99
C TYR A 92 14.08 5.49 -4.99
N ALA A 93 14.58 5.92 -3.83
CA ALA A 93 13.72 6.47 -2.78
C ALA A 93 12.94 7.70 -3.23
N ILE A 94 13.56 8.58 -4.02
CA ILE A 94 12.90 9.79 -4.53
C ILE A 94 11.77 9.41 -5.49
N SER A 95 11.97 8.41 -6.34
CA SER A 95 10.94 7.96 -7.29
C SER A 95 9.71 7.38 -6.60
N GLY A 96 9.84 6.96 -5.34
CA GLY A 96 8.69 6.50 -4.55
C GLY A 96 7.59 7.54 -4.41
N TYR A 97 7.94 8.82 -4.44
CA TYR A 97 6.94 9.90 -4.39
C TYR A 97 6.02 9.90 -5.59
N GLU A 98 6.53 9.53 -6.76
CA GLU A 98 5.72 9.50 -7.99
C GLU A 98 4.55 8.51 -7.89
N VAL A 99 4.75 7.42 -7.14
CA VAL A 99 3.73 6.40 -6.96
C VAL A 99 3.04 6.48 -5.62
N ARG A 100 3.29 7.54 -4.88
CA ARG A 100 2.70 7.80 -3.56
C ARG A 100 2.92 6.63 -2.60
N ALA A 101 4.15 6.11 -2.58
CA ALA A 101 4.52 5.08 -1.64
C ALA A 101 4.47 5.63 -0.22
N LEU A 102 3.94 4.86 0.71
CA LEU A 102 3.90 5.25 2.11
C LEU A 102 5.28 5.24 2.72
N SER A 103 6.08 4.25 2.39
CA SER A 103 7.40 4.06 3.00
C SER A 103 8.34 3.36 2.04
N TYR A 104 9.63 3.48 2.36
CA TYR A 104 10.73 2.90 1.61
C TYR A 104 11.70 2.29 2.63
N LEU A 105 11.72 0.98 2.72
CA LEU A 105 12.54 0.25 3.68
C LEU A 105 13.74 -0.38 2.98
N LEU A 106 14.91 -0.30 3.60
CA LEU A 106 16.14 -0.84 3.05
C LEU A 106 16.44 -2.23 3.62
N LYS A 107 16.95 -3.11 2.76
CA LYS A 107 17.49 -4.39 3.19
C LYS A 107 18.93 -4.20 3.70
N PRO A 108 19.41 -4.97 4.65
CA PRO A 108 18.72 -6.04 5.38
C PRO A 108 17.62 -5.46 6.30
N LEU A 109 16.46 -6.11 6.31
CA LEU A 109 15.25 -5.58 6.93
C LEU A 109 15.14 -6.02 8.39
N PRO A 110 15.34 -5.11 9.38
CA PRO A 110 15.17 -5.47 10.78
C PRO A 110 13.70 -5.60 11.15
N TRP A 111 13.40 -6.49 12.07
CA TRP A 111 12.04 -6.69 12.57
C TRP A 111 11.41 -5.39 13.08
N PHE A 112 12.16 -4.63 13.87
CA PHE A 112 11.62 -3.41 14.45
C PHE A 112 11.15 -2.44 13.37
N ALA A 113 12.00 -2.18 12.36
CA ALA A 113 11.64 -1.27 11.27
C ALA A 113 10.42 -1.78 10.51
N PHE A 114 10.38 -3.08 10.21
CA PHE A 114 9.26 -3.69 9.50
C PHE A 114 7.97 -3.59 10.31
N SER A 115 8.02 -3.94 11.59
CA SER A 115 6.81 -3.94 12.43
C SER A 115 6.24 -2.54 12.59
N GLN A 116 7.08 -1.51 12.71
CA GLN A 116 6.62 -0.13 12.81
C GLN A 116 5.96 0.34 11.51
N GLU A 117 6.55 0.01 10.37
CA GLU A 117 5.97 0.38 9.08
C GLU A 117 4.71 -0.39 8.77
N LEU A 118 4.65 -1.66 9.17
CA LEU A 118 3.44 -2.46 8.99
C LEU A 118 2.29 -1.91 9.85
N LYS A 119 2.58 -1.52 11.08
CA LYS A 119 1.58 -0.88 11.94
C LYS A 119 1.05 0.40 11.30
N LYS A 120 1.94 1.23 10.79
CA LYS A 120 1.58 2.47 10.10
C LYS A 120 0.72 2.19 8.86
N SER A 121 1.08 1.16 8.10
CA SER A 121 0.34 0.76 6.90
C SER A 121 -1.07 0.28 7.25
N ILE A 122 -1.20 -0.54 8.29
CA ILE A 122 -2.49 -1.04 8.76
C ILE A 122 -3.37 0.10 9.27
N ASP A 123 -2.77 1.03 10.02
CA ASP A 123 -3.50 2.21 10.50
C ASP A 123 -4.01 3.04 9.33
N MET A 124 -3.22 3.17 8.28
CA MET A 124 -3.63 3.87 7.06
C MET A 124 -4.79 3.16 6.37
N VAL A 125 -4.73 1.84 6.23
CA VAL A 125 -5.80 1.04 5.63
C VAL A 125 -7.09 1.22 6.41
N ARG A 126 -7.04 1.13 7.73
CA ARG A 126 -8.23 1.26 8.59
C ARG A 126 -8.78 2.66 8.56
N ARG A 127 -7.93 3.66 8.57
CA ARG A 127 -8.34 5.05 8.47
C ARG A 127 -9.06 5.32 7.16
N ASN A 128 -8.54 4.82 6.04
CA ASN A 128 -9.17 4.97 4.75
C ASN A 128 -10.55 4.29 4.70
N GLY A 129 -10.70 3.14 5.37
CA GLY A 129 -11.98 2.45 5.48
C GLY A 129 -12.97 3.16 6.41
N ASP A 130 -12.49 3.52 7.60
CA ASP A 130 -13.32 4.17 8.62
C ASP A 130 -13.69 5.61 8.23
N ASP A 131 -12.83 6.25 7.46
CA ASP A 131 -13.02 7.62 6.99
C ASP A 131 -13.95 7.71 5.78
N SER A 132 -14.52 6.58 5.35
CA SER A 132 -15.55 6.59 4.34
C SER A 132 -16.84 7.11 4.95
N MET A 133 -17.52 7.99 4.23
CA MET A 133 -18.79 8.54 4.70
C MET A 133 -19.81 8.52 3.57
N LEU A 134 -21.09 8.43 3.94
CA LEU A 134 -22.20 8.51 3.02
C LEU A 134 -22.62 9.96 2.88
N ILE A 135 -22.69 10.43 1.66
CA ILE A 135 -23.17 11.75 1.35
C ILE A 135 -24.48 11.61 0.58
N GLU A 136 -25.55 12.20 1.09
CA GLU A 136 -26.82 12.23 0.37
C GLU A 136 -26.77 13.34 -0.67
N THR A 137 -27.13 12.96 -1.90
CA THR A 137 -27.22 13.88 -3.01
C THR A 137 -28.64 13.86 -3.55
N GLY A 138 -28.96 14.77 -4.44
CA GLY A 138 -30.27 14.77 -5.09
C GLY A 138 -30.59 13.50 -5.86
N ASN A 139 -29.60 12.68 -6.19
CA ASN A 139 -29.73 11.46 -6.96
C ASN A 139 -29.51 10.20 -6.12
N GLY A 140 -29.44 10.31 -4.79
CA GLY A 140 -29.20 9.19 -3.89
C GLY A 140 -28.01 9.42 -2.98
N GLN A 141 -27.39 8.34 -2.55
CA GLN A 141 -26.24 8.40 -1.64
C GLN A 141 -24.96 8.14 -2.39
N MET A 142 -23.93 8.90 -2.05
CA MET A 142 -22.59 8.71 -2.56
C MET A 142 -21.64 8.52 -1.39
N ARG A 143 -20.77 7.51 -1.49
CA ARG A 143 -19.79 7.23 -0.44
C ARG A 143 -18.45 7.86 -0.82
N LEU A 144 -17.92 8.69 0.06
CA LEU A 144 -16.62 9.32 -0.12
C LEU A 144 -15.67 8.91 1.00
N ASN A 145 -14.40 8.73 0.63
CA ASN A 145 -13.34 8.51 1.58
C ASN A 145 -12.88 9.87 2.12
N LEU A 146 -12.56 9.96 3.41
CA LEU A 146 -12.11 11.20 4.03
C LEU A 146 -10.86 11.76 3.35
N ALA A 147 -9.96 10.90 2.87
CA ALA A 147 -8.78 11.34 2.15
C ALA A 147 -9.15 12.11 0.88
N ASP A 148 -10.19 11.66 0.17
CA ASP A 148 -10.70 12.36 -1.01
C ASP A 148 -11.31 13.70 -0.62
N ILE A 149 -12.00 13.76 0.49
CA ILE A 149 -12.59 14.99 1.01
C ILE A 149 -11.50 15.99 1.40
N LEU A 150 -10.47 15.53 2.08
CA LEU A 150 -9.34 16.37 2.46
C LEU A 150 -8.59 16.90 1.24
N TYR A 151 -8.46 16.09 0.19
CA TYR A 151 -7.87 16.53 -1.06
C TYR A 151 -8.72 17.63 -1.71
N LEU A 152 -10.02 17.44 -1.77
CA LEU A 152 -10.95 18.43 -2.30
C LEU A 152 -10.92 19.71 -1.47
N GLU A 153 -10.86 19.60 -0.16
CA GLU A 153 -10.73 20.74 0.73
C GLU A 153 -9.42 21.49 0.51
N SER A 154 -8.32 20.77 0.28
CA SER A 154 -7.04 21.38 -0.05
C SER A 154 -7.11 22.20 -1.34
N ILE A 155 -7.75 21.67 -2.38
CA ILE A 155 -7.99 22.40 -3.61
C ILE A 155 -8.86 23.61 -3.34
N ARG A 156 -9.92 23.45 -2.56
CA ARG A 156 -10.84 24.51 -2.21
C ARG A 156 -10.25 25.53 -1.26
N HIS A 157 -9.29 25.11 -0.46
CA HIS A 157 -8.58 26.04 0.41
C HIS A 157 -7.85 27.09 -0.41
N LEU A 158 -7.36 26.70 -1.59
CA LEU A 158 -6.88 27.65 -2.57
C LEU A 158 -8.01 28.56 -3.10
N SER A 159 -9.25 28.10 -2.99
CA SER A 159 -10.45 28.80 -3.44
C SER A 159 -11.33 29.28 -2.29
N LEU A 160 -10.89 29.11 -1.04
CA LEU A 160 -11.59 29.52 0.18
C LEU A 160 -12.95 28.84 0.35
N ILE A 161 -13.08 27.58 -0.07
CA ILE A 161 -14.31 26.81 0.07
C ILE A 161 -14.02 25.54 0.86
N HIS A 162 -14.89 25.22 1.83
CA HIS A 162 -14.77 24.03 2.63
C HIS A 162 -15.82 22.99 2.27
N ILE A 163 -15.41 21.74 2.22
CA ILE A 163 -16.30 20.59 2.23
C ILE A 163 -16.12 19.92 3.56
N SER A 164 -17.17 19.75 4.27
CA SER A 164 -17.15 19.05 5.54
C SER A 164 -18.09 17.87 5.50
#